data_f7463ae5e093bca8708da36eb6d2340d
#
_entry.id   f7463ae5e093bca8708da36eb6d2340d
#
_cell.length_a   1.000
_cell.length_b   1.000
_cell.length_c   1.000
_cell.angle_alpha   90.00
_cell.angle_beta   90.00
_cell.angle_gamma   90.00
#
_symmetry.space_group_name_H-M   'P 1'
#
loop_
_entity.id
_entity.type
_entity.pdbx_description
1 polymer ?
#
loop_
_entity_poly.entity_id
_entity_poly.type
_entity_poly.pdbx_seq_one_letter_code
_entity_poly.pdbx_strand_id
1 'polypeptide(L)'
;MQGKNTVVGFIMRYAVAIDIGGTNTRVALVNENLEITDRQQFPTNPEDPEETLGKIADVIKGYDCEIVGAGMSCPGPLDLVNEKIITPPNIRGDWYHLPVAQKLRDMIHIPVYLNNDGNLAALAEAVAGEGKDYRFVQFLTISTGIGSGFVIDKKIFQGSHGWANEVENTIMMQDGPSHGTILPGGIEAISSGTAITVRARKAGLDVKHAGEVNDLALAGNETAKKIMEDAKVHLANFIAAIYNLVDPDIVILGGSVAIKINGFVEEVEELVKSKVYEAQRPFIKVRKSTLNEDSGLIGAAYLAFSKR
;
A
#
# COMPACT_ATOMS: atom_id res chain seq x y z
N MET A 1 58.41 -12.25 -0.25
CA MET A 1 57.04 -12.76 -0.42
C MET A 1 56.09 -11.59 -0.25
N GLN A 2 55.64 -11.03 -1.35
CA GLN A 2 54.65 -9.94 -1.32
C GLN A 2 53.24 -10.56 -1.25
N GLY A 3 52.54 -10.35 -0.13
CA GLY A 3 51.16 -10.75 0.03
C GLY A 3 50.28 -9.97 -0.94
N LYS A 4 49.63 -10.66 -1.87
CA LYS A 4 48.54 -10.11 -2.66
C LYS A 4 47.35 -9.87 -1.75
N ASN A 5 47.12 -8.63 -1.36
CA ASN A 5 45.85 -8.23 -0.80
C ASN A 5 44.79 -8.33 -1.93
N THR A 6 44.09 -9.44 -1.93
CA THR A 6 42.86 -9.57 -2.75
C THR A 6 41.79 -8.69 -2.09
N VAL A 7 41.62 -7.50 -2.58
CA VAL A 7 40.43 -6.69 -2.27
C VAL A 7 39.25 -7.45 -2.89
N VAL A 8 38.48 -8.16 -2.07
CA VAL A 8 37.19 -8.71 -2.48
C VAL A 8 36.30 -7.49 -2.66
N GLY A 9 36.18 -7.01 -3.90
CA GLY A 9 35.20 -5.98 -4.23
C GLY A 9 33.80 -6.54 -3.93
N PHE A 10 33.08 -5.93 -2.99
CA PHE A 10 31.67 -6.23 -2.78
C PHE A 10 30.94 -5.86 -4.07
N ILE A 11 30.46 -6.86 -4.81
CA ILE A 11 29.59 -6.64 -5.97
C ILE A 11 28.23 -6.25 -5.41
N MET A 12 27.80 -5.00 -5.68
CA MET A 12 26.49 -4.49 -5.31
C MET A 12 25.41 -5.33 -6.00
N ARG A 13 24.46 -5.85 -5.25
CA ARG A 13 23.32 -6.61 -5.77
C ARG A 13 22.13 -5.70 -5.97
N TYR A 14 21.31 -6.03 -6.97
CA TYR A 14 20.15 -5.26 -7.34
C TYR A 14 18.90 -6.13 -7.38
N ALA A 15 17.75 -5.51 -7.14
CA ALA A 15 16.44 -6.06 -7.41
C ALA A 15 15.69 -5.12 -8.34
N VAL A 16 14.77 -5.63 -9.12
CA VAL A 16 13.84 -4.82 -9.90
C VAL A 16 12.53 -4.68 -9.15
N ALA A 17 12.04 -3.47 -9.05
CA ALA A 17 10.71 -3.15 -8.54
C ALA A 17 9.81 -2.77 -9.71
N ILE A 18 8.62 -3.38 -9.78
CA ILE A 18 7.65 -3.18 -10.85
C ILE A 18 6.32 -2.79 -10.21
N ASP A 19 5.73 -1.72 -10.73
CA ASP A 19 4.41 -1.27 -10.33
C ASP A 19 3.56 -1.07 -11.59
N ILE A 20 2.65 -2.01 -11.84
CA ILE A 20 1.70 -1.94 -12.95
C ILE A 20 0.46 -1.22 -12.43
N GLY A 21 0.24 0.01 -12.89
CA GLY A 21 -1.00 0.74 -12.65
C GLY A 21 -1.95 0.63 -13.85
N GLY A 22 -3.19 1.05 -13.68
CA GLY A 22 -4.17 1.06 -14.78
C GLY A 22 -3.84 2.03 -15.92
N THR A 23 -3.02 3.04 -15.66
CA THR A 23 -2.63 4.07 -16.65
C THR A 23 -1.14 4.03 -16.98
N ASN A 24 -0.31 3.84 -15.97
CA ASN A 24 1.15 3.85 -16.11
C ASN A 24 1.77 2.66 -15.39
N THR A 25 2.84 2.16 -15.97
CA THR A 25 3.73 1.16 -15.40
C THR A 25 5.06 1.82 -15.03
N ARG A 26 5.56 1.53 -13.82
CA ARG A 26 6.88 1.96 -13.34
C ARG A 26 7.78 0.75 -13.18
N VAL A 27 9.04 0.90 -13.60
CA VAL A 27 10.09 -0.09 -13.38
C VAL A 27 11.29 0.62 -12.77
N ALA A 28 11.79 0.12 -11.65
CA ALA A 28 12.93 0.70 -10.96
C ALA A 28 14.00 -0.36 -10.68
N LEU A 29 15.25 0.05 -10.81
CA LEU A 29 16.41 -0.71 -10.34
C LEU A 29 16.77 -0.23 -8.93
N VAL A 30 16.81 -1.14 -7.98
CA VAL A 30 17.02 -0.82 -6.56
C VAL A 30 18.20 -1.65 -6.05
N ASN A 31 19.16 -0.99 -5.39
CA ASN A 31 20.30 -1.66 -4.81
C ASN A 31 19.96 -2.29 -3.43
N GLU A 32 20.85 -3.09 -2.87
CA GLU A 32 20.64 -3.75 -1.57
C GLU A 32 20.57 -2.81 -0.36
N ASN A 33 20.93 -1.53 -0.53
CA ASN A 33 20.69 -0.48 0.46
C ASN A 33 19.29 0.14 0.34
N LEU A 34 18.44 -0.39 -0.54
CA LEU A 34 17.09 0.11 -0.86
C LEU A 34 17.09 1.50 -1.51
N GLU A 35 18.14 1.85 -2.23
CA GLU A 35 18.23 3.08 -3.01
C GLU A 35 17.82 2.81 -4.47
N ILE A 36 16.92 3.62 -4.99
CA ILE A 36 16.53 3.57 -6.42
C ILE A 36 17.65 4.19 -7.23
N THR A 37 18.28 3.40 -8.10
CA THR A 37 19.41 3.82 -8.94
C THR A 37 19.01 4.11 -10.38
N ASP A 38 17.92 3.54 -10.85
CA ASP A 38 17.26 3.88 -12.13
C ASP A 38 15.76 3.75 -11.98
N ARG A 39 15.01 4.54 -12.76
CA ARG A 39 13.55 4.51 -12.77
C ARG A 39 13.02 4.88 -14.14
N GLN A 40 12.19 4.02 -14.69
CA GLN A 40 11.49 4.23 -15.95
C GLN A 40 9.98 4.15 -15.74
N GLN A 41 9.26 4.93 -16.54
CA GLN A 41 7.81 4.96 -16.53
C GLN A 41 7.29 5.03 -17.97
N PHE A 42 6.25 4.26 -18.25
CA PHE A 42 5.60 4.24 -19.55
C PHE A 42 4.09 3.91 -19.39
N PRO A 43 3.26 4.24 -20.39
CA PRO A 43 1.84 3.91 -20.36
C PRO A 43 1.61 2.40 -20.27
N THR A 44 0.67 1.99 -19.43
CA THR A 44 0.13 0.62 -19.42
C THR A 44 -0.85 0.46 -20.58
N ASN A 45 -0.72 -0.61 -21.37
CA ASN A 45 -1.79 -0.97 -22.29
C ASN A 45 -2.91 -1.67 -21.51
N PRO A 46 -4.08 -1.07 -21.36
CA PRO A 46 -5.13 -1.60 -20.48
C PRO A 46 -5.86 -2.83 -21.05
N GLU A 47 -5.58 -3.21 -22.29
CA GLU A 47 -6.21 -4.36 -22.99
C GLU A 47 -5.20 -5.43 -23.39
N ASP A 48 -3.92 -5.07 -23.57
CA ASP A 48 -2.86 -5.97 -24.02
C ASP A 48 -1.73 -6.09 -22.99
N PRO A 49 -1.71 -7.17 -22.20
CA PRO A 49 -0.62 -7.44 -21.26
C PRO A 49 0.71 -7.75 -21.95
N GLU A 50 0.72 -8.33 -23.14
CA GLU A 50 1.96 -8.69 -23.85
C GLU A 50 2.79 -7.45 -24.16
N GLU A 51 2.15 -6.38 -24.63
CA GLU A 51 2.84 -5.12 -24.91
C GLU A 51 3.46 -4.55 -23.63
N THR A 52 2.70 -4.50 -22.53
CA THR A 52 3.19 -3.94 -21.28
C THR A 52 4.31 -4.80 -20.66
N LEU A 53 4.12 -6.12 -20.60
CA LEU A 53 5.12 -7.04 -20.06
C LEU A 53 6.37 -7.10 -20.94
N GLY A 54 6.22 -6.98 -22.27
CA GLY A 54 7.34 -6.87 -23.21
C GLY A 54 8.21 -5.65 -22.93
N LYS A 55 7.59 -4.47 -22.71
CA LYS A 55 8.33 -3.25 -22.33
C LYS A 55 9.04 -3.40 -20.97
N ILE A 56 8.40 -4.02 -19.98
CA ILE A 56 9.05 -4.34 -18.70
C ILE A 56 10.27 -5.22 -18.92
N ALA A 57 10.12 -6.29 -19.72
CA ALA A 57 11.20 -7.23 -20.00
C ALA A 57 12.37 -6.55 -20.72
N ASP A 58 12.11 -5.66 -21.68
CA ASP A 58 13.14 -4.92 -22.41
C ASP A 58 13.93 -3.99 -21.47
N VAL A 59 13.25 -3.29 -20.55
CA VAL A 59 13.91 -2.46 -19.53
C VAL A 59 14.83 -3.33 -18.66
N ILE A 60 14.33 -4.46 -18.15
CA ILE A 60 15.11 -5.35 -17.27
C ILE A 60 16.34 -5.94 -18.00
N LYS A 61 16.18 -6.37 -19.23
CA LYS A 61 17.27 -6.89 -20.06
C LYS A 61 18.33 -5.85 -20.42
N GLY A 62 17.97 -4.57 -20.35
CA GLY A 62 18.89 -3.45 -20.57
C GLY A 62 19.83 -3.16 -19.40
N TYR A 63 19.59 -3.71 -18.22
CA TYR A 63 20.46 -3.51 -17.05
C TYR A 63 21.70 -4.42 -17.13
N ASP A 64 22.88 -3.81 -16.99
CA ASP A 64 24.17 -4.52 -16.95
C ASP A 64 24.63 -4.67 -15.48
N CYS A 65 23.92 -5.47 -14.70
CA CYS A 65 24.24 -5.74 -13.29
C CYS A 65 23.62 -7.07 -12.84
N GLU A 66 24.08 -7.59 -11.69
CA GLU A 66 23.49 -8.78 -11.07
C GLU A 66 22.13 -8.45 -10.45
N ILE A 67 21.05 -8.95 -11.04
CA ILE A 67 19.68 -8.79 -10.54
C ILE A 67 19.26 -10.07 -9.82
N VAL A 68 18.94 -9.96 -8.53
CA VAL A 68 18.56 -11.11 -7.69
C VAL A 68 17.14 -11.59 -7.94
N GLY A 69 16.27 -10.74 -8.47
CA GLY A 69 14.86 -11.01 -8.75
C GLY A 69 14.08 -9.71 -8.91
N ALA A 70 12.79 -9.84 -9.18
CA ALA A 70 11.86 -8.74 -9.30
C ALA A 70 10.67 -8.89 -8.32
N GLY A 71 10.30 -7.80 -7.67
CA GLY A 71 9.03 -7.67 -6.97
C GLY A 71 8.06 -6.87 -7.82
N MET A 72 6.79 -7.28 -7.83
CA MET A 72 5.77 -6.70 -8.69
C MET A 72 4.49 -6.39 -7.93
N SER A 73 3.93 -5.22 -8.17
CA SER A 73 2.55 -4.88 -7.84
C SER A 73 1.70 -4.79 -9.11
N CYS A 74 0.43 -5.19 -8.99
CA CYS A 74 -0.57 -5.09 -10.06
C CYS A 74 -1.89 -4.62 -9.48
N PRO A 75 -2.80 -4.07 -10.32
CA PRO A 75 -4.14 -3.73 -9.88
C PRO A 75 -4.87 -4.96 -9.35
N GLY A 76 -5.50 -4.82 -8.19
CA GLY A 76 -6.32 -5.87 -7.59
C GLY A 76 -7.75 -5.94 -8.18
N PRO A 77 -8.50 -7.00 -7.84
CA PRO A 77 -8.13 -8.07 -6.90
C PRO A 77 -7.08 -9.04 -7.46
N LEU A 78 -6.23 -9.58 -6.57
CA LEU A 78 -5.15 -10.51 -6.91
C LEU A 78 -5.35 -11.86 -6.21
N ASP A 79 -5.03 -12.94 -6.90
CA ASP A 79 -4.80 -14.26 -6.30
C ASP A 79 -3.30 -14.38 -5.98
N LEU A 80 -2.92 -14.07 -4.75
CA LEU A 80 -1.52 -14.07 -4.33
C LEU A 80 -0.95 -15.48 -4.16
N VAL A 81 -1.80 -16.50 -4.00
CA VAL A 81 -1.37 -17.90 -3.89
C VAL A 81 -0.93 -18.44 -5.24
N ASN A 82 -1.70 -18.13 -6.29
CA ASN A 82 -1.43 -18.57 -7.66
C ASN A 82 -0.74 -17.47 -8.50
N GLU A 83 -0.43 -16.31 -7.90
CA GLU A 83 0.23 -15.16 -8.53
C GLU A 83 -0.48 -14.67 -9.80
N LYS A 84 -1.81 -14.51 -9.71
CA LYS A 84 -2.68 -14.10 -10.83
C LYS A 84 -3.37 -12.79 -10.55
N ILE A 85 -3.57 -12.02 -11.61
CA ILE A 85 -4.58 -10.96 -11.64
C ILE A 85 -5.95 -11.63 -11.77
N ILE A 86 -6.99 -11.13 -11.07
CA ILE A 86 -8.35 -11.66 -11.20
C ILE A 86 -9.13 -10.82 -12.21
N THR A 87 -9.86 -9.82 -11.78
CA THR A 87 -10.72 -8.98 -12.63
C THR A 87 -10.63 -7.51 -12.21
N PRO A 88 -9.49 -6.86 -12.39
CA PRO A 88 -9.31 -5.47 -11.97
C PRO A 88 -10.17 -4.52 -12.82
N PRO A 89 -10.68 -3.43 -12.25
CA PRO A 89 -11.58 -2.51 -12.97
C PRO A 89 -10.85 -1.64 -14.01
N ASN A 90 -9.56 -1.43 -13.87
CA ASN A 90 -8.79 -0.45 -14.65
C ASN A 90 -7.98 -1.06 -15.80
N ILE A 91 -7.89 -2.38 -15.87
CA ILE A 91 -7.30 -3.15 -16.96
C ILE A 91 -8.23 -4.34 -17.26
N ARG A 92 -8.27 -4.83 -18.50
CA ARG A 92 -9.31 -5.78 -18.95
C ARG A 92 -8.79 -6.70 -20.06
N GLY A 93 -9.70 -7.46 -20.65
CA GLY A 93 -9.35 -8.38 -21.73
C GLY A 93 -8.39 -9.48 -21.26
N ASP A 94 -7.27 -9.60 -21.92
CA ASP A 94 -6.28 -10.66 -21.65
C ASP A 94 -5.54 -10.49 -20.31
N TRP A 95 -5.78 -9.37 -19.60
CA TRP A 95 -5.31 -9.20 -18.23
C TRP A 95 -6.10 -10.04 -17.22
N TYR A 96 -7.35 -10.41 -17.52
CA TYR A 96 -8.19 -11.16 -16.60
C TYR A 96 -7.67 -12.58 -16.43
N HIS A 97 -7.52 -13.00 -15.18
CA HIS A 97 -7.01 -14.31 -14.78
C HIS A 97 -5.58 -14.61 -15.26
N LEU A 98 -4.83 -13.58 -15.65
CA LEU A 98 -3.45 -13.71 -16.15
C LEU A 98 -2.52 -14.15 -15.02
N PRO A 99 -1.74 -15.24 -15.17
CA PRO A 99 -0.65 -15.60 -14.27
C PRO A 99 0.57 -14.70 -14.53
N VAL A 100 0.43 -13.42 -14.15
CA VAL A 100 1.31 -12.32 -14.56
C VAL A 100 2.76 -12.50 -14.13
N ALA A 101 3.01 -13.03 -12.92
CA ALA A 101 4.36 -13.25 -12.44
C ALA A 101 5.04 -14.37 -13.23
N GLN A 102 4.34 -15.48 -13.51
CA GLN A 102 4.88 -16.57 -14.30
C GLN A 102 5.20 -16.11 -15.73
N LYS A 103 4.29 -15.35 -16.33
CA LYS A 103 4.48 -14.84 -17.69
C LYS A 103 5.72 -13.95 -17.79
N LEU A 104 5.94 -13.08 -16.82
CA LEU A 104 7.14 -12.25 -16.80
C LEU A 104 8.42 -13.09 -16.52
N ARG A 105 8.36 -14.09 -15.62
CA ARG A 105 9.49 -15.03 -15.39
C ARG A 105 9.95 -15.68 -16.68
N ASP A 106 8.99 -16.11 -17.51
CA ASP A 106 9.29 -16.77 -18.80
C ASP A 106 10.01 -15.82 -19.79
N MET A 107 9.73 -14.51 -19.69
CA MET A 107 10.35 -13.50 -20.55
C MET A 107 11.75 -13.09 -20.10
N ILE A 108 12.00 -13.00 -18.78
CA ILE A 108 13.22 -12.41 -18.23
C ILE A 108 14.17 -13.42 -17.55
N HIS A 109 13.71 -14.63 -17.28
CA HIS A 109 14.47 -15.74 -16.68
C HIS A 109 15.09 -15.42 -15.30
N ILE A 110 14.47 -14.55 -14.53
CA ILE A 110 14.77 -14.29 -13.11
C ILE A 110 13.54 -14.50 -12.25
N PRO A 111 13.68 -14.73 -10.93
CA PRO A 111 12.52 -14.84 -10.03
C PRO A 111 11.66 -13.57 -10.04
N VAL A 112 10.34 -13.72 -10.07
CA VAL A 112 9.37 -12.62 -9.97
C VAL A 112 8.37 -12.96 -8.88
N TYR A 113 8.07 -12.00 -8.00
CA TYR A 113 7.18 -12.16 -6.86
C TYR A 113 6.08 -11.11 -6.92
N LEU A 114 4.83 -11.55 -6.97
CA LEU A 114 3.65 -10.70 -7.00
C LEU A 114 3.15 -10.40 -5.58
N ASN A 115 2.79 -9.15 -5.32
CA ASN A 115 2.01 -8.76 -4.15
C ASN A 115 1.13 -7.54 -4.46
N ASN A 116 0.19 -7.22 -3.55
CA ASN A 116 -0.63 -6.03 -3.70
C ASN A 116 0.11 -4.77 -3.19
N ASP A 117 -0.38 -3.60 -3.58
CA ASP A 117 0.22 -2.31 -3.27
C ASP A 117 0.19 -2.00 -1.75
N GLY A 118 -0.87 -2.37 -1.05
CA GLY A 118 -0.98 -2.19 0.40
C GLY A 118 0.06 -2.99 1.18
N ASN A 119 0.25 -4.25 0.82
CA ASN A 119 1.28 -5.11 1.41
C ASN A 119 2.69 -4.62 1.11
N LEU A 120 2.95 -4.17 -0.12
CA LEU A 120 4.28 -3.65 -0.49
C LEU A 120 4.58 -2.32 0.18
N ALA A 121 3.60 -1.44 0.34
CA ALA A 121 3.75 -0.21 1.11
C ALA A 121 4.01 -0.51 2.61
N ALA A 122 3.29 -1.48 3.19
CA ALA A 122 3.54 -1.94 4.56
C ALA A 122 4.96 -2.49 4.73
N LEU A 123 5.44 -3.26 3.76
CA LEU A 123 6.81 -3.79 3.77
C LEU A 123 7.84 -2.67 3.69
N ALA A 124 7.62 -1.66 2.85
CA ALA A 124 8.48 -0.48 2.77
C ALA A 124 8.55 0.26 4.11
N GLU A 125 7.41 0.49 4.75
CA GLU A 125 7.36 1.11 6.09
C GLU A 125 8.12 0.29 7.13
N ALA A 126 8.00 -1.04 7.07
CA ALA A 126 8.67 -1.94 8.00
C ALA A 126 10.19 -2.01 7.80
N VAL A 127 10.73 -1.69 6.61
CA VAL A 127 12.16 -1.80 6.32
C VAL A 127 12.88 -0.48 6.17
N ALA A 128 12.17 0.58 5.78
CA ALA A 128 12.76 1.89 5.48
C ALA A 128 12.00 3.08 6.06
N GLY A 129 10.78 2.88 6.59
CA GLY A 129 9.93 3.94 7.13
C GLY A 129 9.85 3.96 8.66
N GLU A 130 8.72 4.46 9.17
CA GLU A 130 8.45 4.58 10.61
C GLU A 130 8.42 3.24 11.34
N GLY A 131 8.21 2.13 10.62
CA GLY A 131 8.18 0.77 11.15
C GLY A 131 9.52 0.06 11.25
N LYS A 132 10.64 0.67 10.83
CA LYS A 132 11.94 -0.02 10.67
C LYS A 132 12.48 -0.67 11.95
N ASP A 133 12.19 -0.11 13.11
CA ASP A 133 12.67 -0.56 14.41
C ASP A 133 11.68 -1.49 15.14
N TYR A 134 10.56 -1.85 14.48
CA TYR A 134 9.47 -2.63 15.04
C TYR A 134 9.33 -4.00 14.34
N ARG A 135 8.79 -4.98 15.08
CA ARG A 135 8.52 -6.33 14.59
C ARG A 135 7.14 -6.45 13.94
N PHE A 136 6.12 -5.86 14.57
CA PHE A 136 4.72 -5.96 14.19
C PHE A 136 4.25 -4.61 13.65
N VAL A 137 4.26 -4.45 12.34
CA VAL A 137 3.97 -3.19 11.66
C VAL A 137 2.67 -3.30 10.87
N GLN A 138 1.67 -2.54 11.26
CA GLN A 138 0.43 -2.39 10.52
C GLN A 138 0.48 -1.09 9.70
N PHE A 139 0.16 -1.17 8.43
CA PHE A 139 0.03 -0.02 7.55
C PHE A 139 -1.40 0.11 7.03
N LEU A 140 -1.89 1.34 6.96
CA LEU A 140 -3.15 1.71 6.32
C LEU A 140 -2.90 2.91 5.42
N THR A 141 -3.29 2.84 4.15
CA THR A 141 -3.36 4.02 3.30
C THR A 141 -4.78 4.57 3.29
N ILE A 142 -4.92 5.85 3.59
CA ILE A 142 -6.20 6.58 3.55
C ILE A 142 -6.10 7.59 2.41
N SER A 143 -6.57 7.19 1.23
CA SER A 143 -6.47 7.96 0.00
C SER A 143 -7.80 7.91 -0.76
N THR A 144 -7.79 7.70 -2.07
CA THR A 144 -9.01 7.43 -2.86
C THR A 144 -9.82 6.28 -2.24
N GLY A 145 -9.13 5.21 -1.87
CA GLY A 145 -9.67 4.10 -1.08
C GLY A 145 -8.92 3.92 0.24
N ILE A 146 -9.12 2.74 0.86
CA ILE A 146 -8.39 2.28 2.04
C ILE A 146 -7.72 0.95 1.70
N GLY A 147 -6.40 0.96 1.61
CA GLY A 147 -5.58 -0.25 1.51
C GLY A 147 -4.86 -0.54 2.82
N SER A 148 -4.42 -1.77 2.99
CA SER A 148 -3.77 -2.20 4.23
C SER A 148 -2.70 -3.25 3.96
N GLY A 149 -1.80 -3.41 4.93
CA GLY A 149 -0.81 -4.49 4.97
C GLY A 149 -0.29 -4.67 6.38
N PHE A 150 0.01 -5.91 6.75
CA PHE A 150 0.57 -6.26 8.04
C PHE A 150 1.88 -7.02 7.85
N VAL A 151 2.92 -6.58 8.54
CA VAL A 151 4.28 -7.12 8.43
C VAL A 151 4.75 -7.59 9.80
N ILE A 152 5.23 -8.81 9.86
CA ILE A 152 5.80 -9.45 11.05
C ILE A 152 7.24 -9.81 10.76
N ASP A 153 8.20 -9.30 11.56
CA ASP A 153 9.63 -9.56 11.38
C ASP A 153 10.11 -9.35 9.93
N LYS A 154 9.71 -8.22 9.33
CA LYS A 154 10.03 -7.83 7.93
C LYS A 154 9.46 -8.80 6.87
N LYS A 155 8.41 -9.55 7.20
CA LYS A 155 7.71 -10.45 6.28
C LYS A 155 6.23 -10.09 6.23
N ILE A 156 5.68 -10.01 5.03
CA ILE A 156 4.26 -9.74 4.81
C ILE A 156 3.43 -10.89 5.38
N PHE A 157 2.44 -10.57 6.21
CA PHE A 157 1.42 -11.51 6.66
C PHE A 157 0.29 -11.59 5.62
N GLN A 158 0.25 -12.68 4.87
CA GLN A 158 -0.72 -12.87 3.78
C GLN A 158 -1.97 -13.66 4.19
N GLY A 159 -1.95 -14.28 5.37
CA GLY A 159 -2.99 -15.24 5.77
C GLY A 159 -2.93 -16.54 4.96
N SER A 160 -3.92 -17.40 5.16
CA SER A 160 -3.95 -18.74 4.55
C SER A 160 -4.20 -18.73 3.03
N HIS A 161 -4.91 -17.71 2.54
CA HIS A 161 -5.39 -17.66 1.15
C HIS A 161 -4.95 -16.37 0.42
N GLY A 162 -4.05 -15.59 1.02
CA GLY A 162 -3.58 -14.33 0.42
C GLY A 162 -4.53 -13.13 0.57
N TRP A 163 -5.59 -13.24 1.38
CA TRP A 163 -6.59 -12.19 1.56
C TRP A 163 -6.46 -11.41 2.86
N ALA A 164 -5.41 -11.67 3.66
CA ALA A 164 -5.19 -10.88 4.86
C ALA A 164 -4.99 -9.41 4.49
N ASN A 165 -5.62 -8.52 5.25
CA ASN A 165 -5.58 -7.06 5.06
C ASN A 165 -6.35 -6.51 3.84
N GLU A 166 -7.21 -7.29 3.19
CA GLU A 166 -8.26 -6.75 2.31
C GLU A 166 -9.40 -6.21 3.20
N VAL A 167 -9.26 -4.96 3.62
CA VAL A 167 -10.04 -4.40 4.76
C VAL A 167 -11.19 -3.49 4.33
N GLU A 168 -11.25 -3.09 3.09
CA GLU A 168 -12.15 -2.06 2.56
C GLU A 168 -13.62 -2.30 2.88
N ASN A 169 -14.04 -3.57 2.88
CA ASN A 169 -15.40 -4.01 3.19
C ASN A 169 -15.64 -4.40 4.66
N THR A 170 -14.70 -4.08 5.57
CA THR A 170 -14.94 -4.27 7.01
C THR A 170 -16.06 -3.37 7.49
N ILE A 171 -17.20 -3.96 7.86
CA ILE A 171 -18.41 -3.21 8.24
C ILE A 171 -18.19 -2.55 9.60
N MET A 172 -18.11 -1.23 9.61
CA MET A 172 -17.92 -0.41 10.81
C MET A 172 -19.16 0.37 11.21
N MET A 173 -20.17 0.44 10.34
CA MET A 173 -21.44 1.11 10.60
C MET A 173 -22.56 0.30 9.95
N GLN A 174 -23.46 -0.24 10.76
CA GLN A 174 -24.65 -0.90 10.23
C GLN A 174 -25.48 0.09 9.40
N ASP A 175 -25.93 -0.35 8.24
CA ASP A 175 -26.71 0.48 7.30
C ASP A 175 -26.04 1.82 6.92
N GLY A 176 -24.70 1.84 6.98
CA GLY A 176 -23.88 3.01 6.69
C GLY A 176 -23.83 3.37 5.20
N PRO A 177 -23.06 4.40 4.84
CA PRO A 177 -22.89 4.80 3.45
C PRO A 177 -22.22 3.70 2.62
N SER A 178 -22.45 3.76 1.30
CA SER A 178 -21.78 2.92 0.31
C SER A 178 -21.38 3.74 -0.91
N HIS A 179 -20.37 3.30 -1.64
CA HIS A 179 -20.02 3.83 -2.95
C HIS A 179 -19.30 2.77 -3.79
N GLY A 180 -19.45 2.85 -5.12
CA GLY A 180 -18.85 1.86 -6.02
C GLY A 180 -19.27 0.44 -5.65
N THR A 181 -18.28 -0.44 -5.46
CA THR A 181 -18.47 -1.84 -5.07
C THR A 181 -18.37 -2.08 -3.56
N ILE A 182 -18.13 -1.02 -2.77
CA ILE A 182 -17.98 -1.12 -1.33
C ILE A 182 -19.33 -1.34 -0.66
N LEU A 183 -19.41 -2.31 0.22
CA LEU A 183 -20.62 -2.65 0.96
C LEU A 183 -21.07 -1.49 1.87
N PRO A 184 -22.40 -1.38 2.14
CA PRO A 184 -22.92 -0.38 3.08
C PRO A 184 -22.22 -0.50 4.44
N GLY A 185 -21.63 0.62 4.89
CA GLY A 185 -20.90 0.69 6.17
C GLY A 185 -19.50 0.11 6.17
N GLY A 186 -18.98 -0.34 5.02
CA GLY A 186 -17.56 -0.70 4.88
C GLY A 186 -16.65 0.48 5.23
N ILE A 187 -15.52 0.20 5.85
CA ILE A 187 -14.61 1.26 6.35
C ILE A 187 -14.18 2.22 5.23
N GLU A 188 -13.96 1.73 4.03
CA GLU A 188 -13.62 2.57 2.89
C GLU A 188 -14.77 3.52 2.51
N ALA A 189 -16.03 3.06 2.59
CA ALA A 189 -17.20 3.89 2.29
C ALA A 189 -17.47 4.98 3.35
N ILE A 190 -16.78 4.93 4.49
CA ILE A 190 -16.91 5.92 5.56
C ILE A 190 -15.71 6.87 5.60
N SER A 191 -14.50 6.34 5.54
CA SER A 191 -13.28 7.03 5.97
C SER A 191 -12.28 7.30 4.84
N SER A 192 -12.47 6.76 3.62
CA SER A 192 -11.61 7.11 2.48
C SER A 192 -11.83 8.54 1.99
N GLY A 193 -10.87 9.08 1.26
CA GLY A 193 -10.98 10.41 0.67
C GLY A 193 -12.17 10.53 -0.32
N THR A 194 -12.41 9.48 -1.12
CA THR A 194 -13.59 9.41 -1.99
C THR A 194 -14.87 9.39 -1.17
N ALA A 195 -14.96 8.58 -0.12
CA ALA A 195 -16.12 8.47 0.73
C ALA A 195 -16.46 9.81 1.40
N ILE A 196 -15.48 10.47 2.00
CA ILE A 196 -15.63 11.80 2.62
C ILE A 196 -16.20 12.80 1.60
N THR A 197 -15.63 12.84 0.39
CA THR A 197 -16.04 13.74 -0.68
C THR A 197 -17.46 13.43 -1.16
N VAL A 198 -17.79 12.16 -1.42
CA VAL A 198 -19.11 11.72 -1.88
C VAL A 198 -20.18 12.02 -0.84
N ARG A 199 -19.90 11.75 0.43
CA ARG A 199 -20.83 12.07 1.53
C ARG A 199 -21.10 13.56 1.64
N ALA A 200 -20.07 14.39 1.51
CA ALA A 200 -20.20 15.84 1.52
C ALA A 200 -21.04 16.36 0.35
N ARG A 201 -20.79 15.88 -0.87
CA ARG A 201 -21.59 16.24 -2.05
C ARG A 201 -23.05 15.80 -1.93
N LYS A 202 -23.33 14.60 -1.42
CA LYS A 202 -24.68 14.12 -1.16
C LYS A 202 -25.42 14.98 -0.11
N ALA A 203 -24.68 15.60 0.80
CA ALA A 203 -25.22 16.54 1.78
C ALA A 203 -25.33 17.99 1.25
N GLY A 204 -25.07 18.21 -0.05
CA GLY A 204 -25.22 19.51 -0.70
C GLY A 204 -24.00 20.44 -0.62
N LEU A 205 -22.83 19.94 -0.22
CA LEU A 205 -21.59 20.71 -0.19
C LEU A 205 -20.89 20.64 -1.57
N ASP A 206 -20.47 21.80 -2.09
CA ASP A 206 -19.69 21.89 -3.32
C ASP A 206 -18.21 21.74 -2.99
N VAL A 207 -17.70 20.51 -3.08
CA VAL A 207 -16.33 20.15 -2.75
C VAL A 207 -15.74 19.18 -3.78
N LYS A 208 -14.43 19.25 -4.00
CA LYS A 208 -13.71 18.43 -4.97
C LYS A 208 -13.00 17.24 -4.33
N HIS A 209 -12.52 17.38 -3.10
CA HIS A 209 -11.77 16.36 -2.37
C HIS A 209 -11.90 16.53 -0.85
N ALA A 210 -11.47 15.52 -0.09
CA ALA A 210 -11.60 15.49 1.37
C ALA A 210 -10.93 16.67 2.09
N GLY A 211 -9.86 17.24 1.53
CA GLY A 211 -9.22 18.44 2.07
C GLY A 211 -10.17 19.64 2.12
N GLU A 212 -10.96 19.88 1.06
CA GLU A 212 -11.97 20.95 1.04
C GLU A 212 -13.09 20.69 2.06
N VAL A 213 -13.46 19.43 2.30
CA VAL A 213 -14.43 19.10 3.36
C VAL A 213 -13.85 19.45 4.73
N ASN A 214 -12.57 19.15 4.97
CA ASN A 214 -11.90 19.53 6.20
C ASN A 214 -11.81 21.04 6.37
N ASP A 215 -11.51 21.79 5.31
CA ASP A 215 -11.46 23.26 5.35
C ASP A 215 -12.82 23.86 5.73
N LEU A 216 -13.91 23.33 5.15
CA LEU A 216 -15.28 23.73 5.52
C LEU A 216 -15.59 23.38 6.99
N ALA A 217 -15.15 22.22 7.47
CA ALA A 217 -15.34 21.83 8.87
C ALA A 217 -14.62 22.79 9.82
N LEU A 218 -13.38 23.17 9.50
CA LEU A 218 -12.59 24.15 10.26
C LEU A 218 -13.21 25.54 10.21
N ALA A 219 -13.89 25.91 9.10
CA ALA A 219 -14.63 27.14 8.96
C ALA A 219 -16.00 27.16 9.68
N GLY A 220 -16.37 26.06 10.37
CA GLY A 220 -17.58 25.97 11.18
C GLY A 220 -18.80 25.40 10.46
N ASN A 221 -18.64 24.77 9.30
CA ASN A 221 -19.73 24.05 8.65
C ASN A 221 -20.03 22.74 9.40
N GLU A 222 -21.17 22.67 10.07
CA GLU A 222 -21.54 21.53 10.93
C GLU A 222 -21.69 20.22 10.17
N THR A 223 -22.16 20.26 8.91
CA THR A 223 -22.29 19.08 8.07
C THR A 223 -20.89 18.50 7.71
N ALA A 224 -19.98 19.35 7.28
CA ALA A 224 -18.60 18.96 6.98
C ALA A 224 -17.89 18.45 8.23
N LYS A 225 -18.08 19.11 9.39
CA LYS A 225 -17.53 18.70 10.67
C LYS A 225 -17.99 17.30 11.05
N LYS A 226 -19.30 17.03 10.98
CA LYS A 226 -19.85 15.70 11.28
C LYS A 226 -19.27 14.62 10.37
N ILE A 227 -19.12 14.89 9.06
CA ILE A 227 -18.55 13.92 8.10
C ILE A 227 -17.10 13.61 8.46
N MET A 228 -16.29 14.62 8.80
CA MET A 228 -14.89 14.42 9.20
C MET A 228 -14.77 13.70 10.54
N GLU A 229 -15.63 14.02 11.51
CA GLU A 229 -15.68 13.34 12.81
C GLU A 229 -16.06 11.86 12.63
N ASP A 230 -17.12 11.56 11.88
CA ASP A 230 -17.53 10.18 11.59
C ASP A 230 -16.39 9.39 10.91
N ALA A 231 -15.69 9.98 9.95
CA ALA A 231 -14.58 9.34 9.27
C ALA A 231 -13.46 8.97 10.25
N LYS A 232 -13.07 9.89 11.13
CA LYS A 232 -12.02 9.66 12.15
C LYS A 232 -12.45 8.66 13.22
N VAL A 233 -13.68 8.75 13.69
CA VAL A 233 -14.21 7.86 14.75
C VAL A 233 -14.26 6.41 14.26
N HIS A 234 -14.78 6.16 13.07
CA HIS A 234 -14.87 4.80 12.54
C HIS A 234 -13.50 4.24 12.15
N LEU A 235 -12.59 5.06 11.64
CA LEU A 235 -11.20 4.66 11.43
C LEU A 235 -10.52 4.29 12.77
N ALA A 236 -10.74 5.08 13.82
CA ALA A 236 -10.22 4.79 15.14
C ALA A 236 -10.83 3.52 15.75
N ASN A 237 -12.12 3.24 15.53
CA ASN A 237 -12.75 1.98 15.93
C ASN A 237 -12.08 0.80 15.22
N PHE A 238 -11.82 0.93 13.93
CA PHE A 238 -11.14 -0.11 13.14
C PHE A 238 -9.70 -0.35 13.62
N ILE A 239 -8.93 0.71 13.87
CA ILE A 239 -7.57 0.61 14.39
C ILE A 239 -7.56 0.02 15.80
N ALA A 240 -8.51 0.41 16.67
CA ALA A 240 -8.66 -0.20 18.00
C ALA A 240 -8.95 -1.71 17.91
N ALA A 241 -9.78 -2.13 16.93
CA ALA A 241 -10.02 -3.56 16.69
C ALA A 241 -8.73 -4.28 16.26
N ILE A 242 -7.88 -3.65 15.43
CA ILE A 242 -6.56 -4.20 15.08
C ILE A 242 -5.69 -4.38 16.33
N TYR A 243 -5.61 -3.38 17.20
CA TYR A 243 -4.87 -3.51 18.47
C TYR A 243 -5.42 -4.64 19.35
N ASN A 244 -6.73 -4.80 19.39
CA ASN A 244 -7.36 -5.85 20.20
C ASN A 244 -7.19 -7.25 19.61
N LEU A 245 -6.97 -7.39 18.30
CA LEU A 245 -6.85 -8.67 17.61
C LEU A 245 -5.41 -9.14 17.42
N VAL A 246 -4.50 -8.23 17.09
CA VAL A 246 -3.12 -8.58 16.69
C VAL A 246 -2.04 -7.82 17.46
N ASP A 247 -2.41 -6.81 18.27
CA ASP A 247 -1.51 -6.03 19.13
C ASP A 247 -0.22 -5.58 18.41
N PRO A 248 -0.30 -4.77 17.36
CA PRO A 248 0.88 -4.32 16.61
C PRO A 248 1.74 -3.37 17.46
N ASP A 249 3.05 -3.33 17.19
CA ASP A 249 3.95 -2.34 17.81
C ASP A 249 3.63 -0.91 17.36
N ILE A 250 3.18 -0.77 16.10
CA ILE A 250 2.89 0.52 15.46
C ILE A 250 1.85 0.35 14.36
N VAL A 251 0.96 1.33 14.24
CA VAL A 251 0.09 1.53 13.08
C VAL A 251 0.57 2.78 12.32
N ILE A 252 0.82 2.65 11.04
CA ILE A 252 1.29 3.73 10.19
C ILE A 252 0.18 4.10 9.20
N LEU A 253 -0.18 5.38 9.16
CA LEU A 253 -1.18 5.92 8.25
C LEU A 253 -0.49 6.67 7.11
N GLY A 254 -0.69 6.20 5.89
CA GLY A 254 -0.29 6.85 4.64
C GLY A 254 -1.51 7.35 3.86
N GLY A 255 -1.25 7.79 2.63
CA GLY A 255 -2.28 8.30 1.73
C GLY A 255 -2.62 9.78 1.94
N SER A 256 -3.29 10.36 0.96
CA SER A 256 -3.48 11.82 0.89
C SER A 256 -4.29 12.40 2.05
N VAL A 257 -5.26 11.66 2.59
CA VAL A 257 -6.07 12.10 3.73
C VAL A 257 -5.22 12.19 4.99
N ALA A 258 -4.48 11.12 5.29
CA ALA A 258 -3.64 11.07 6.49
C ALA A 258 -2.45 12.04 6.41
N ILE A 259 -1.86 12.20 5.22
CA ILE A 259 -0.64 13.01 5.05
C ILE A 259 -0.93 14.50 4.92
N LYS A 260 -2.00 14.88 4.18
CA LYS A 260 -2.27 16.28 3.83
C LYS A 260 -3.20 17.01 4.79
N ILE A 261 -4.04 16.29 5.55
CA ILE A 261 -4.93 16.91 6.54
C ILE A 261 -4.18 17.02 7.86
N ASN A 262 -3.86 18.25 8.26
CA ASN A 262 -3.12 18.52 9.49
C ASN A 262 -3.90 18.02 10.71
N GLY A 263 -3.20 17.36 11.64
CA GLY A 263 -3.78 16.85 12.88
C GLY A 263 -4.62 15.57 12.73
N PHE A 264 -4.85 15.08 11.50
CA PHE A 264 -5.70 13.90 11.27
C PHE A 264 -5.18 12.66 11.99
N VAL A 265 -3.90 12.36 11.88
CA VAL A 265 -3.28 11.17 12.47
C VAL A 265 -3.25 11.27 13.99
N GLU A 266 -2.91 12.44 14.53
CA GLU A 266 -2.85 12.70 15.96
C GLU A 266 -4.24 12.58 16.61
N GLU A 267 -5.28 13.13 15.98
CA GLU A 267 -6.66 12.99 16.46
C GLU A 267 -7.14 11.54 16.41
N VAL A 268 -6.79 10.79 15.36
CA VAL A 268 -7.10 9.36 15.27
C VAL A 268 -6.39 8.59 16.38
N GLU A 269 -5.11 8.86 16.67
CA GLU A 269 -4.39 8.22 17.78
C GLU A 269 -5.11 8.44 19.12
N GLU A 270 -5.51 9.67 19.43
CA GLU A 270 -6.22 9.96 20.68
C GLU A 270 -7.58 9.25 20.76
N LEU A 271 -8.29 9.18 19.63
CA LEU A 271 -9.53 8.41 19.55
C LEU A 271 -9.29 6.91 19.77
N VAL A 272 -8.23 6.33 19.21
CA VAL A 272 -7.87 4.91 19.44
C VAL A 272 -7.59 4.66 20.93
N LYS A 273 -6.81 5.52 21.59
CA LYS A 273 -6.52 5.41 23.03
C LYS A 273 -7.78 5.37 23.88
N SER A 274 -8.83 6.07 23.45
CA SER A 274 -10.13 6.06 24.17
C SER A 274 -10.93 4.77 24.01
N LYS A 275 -10.54 3.88 23.08
CA LYS A 275 -11.28 2.69 22.65
C LYS A 275 -10.59 1.36 23.02
N VAL A 276 -9.49 1.43 23.74
CA VAL A 276 -8.72 0.28 24.22
C VAL A 276 -8.68 0.28 25.75
N TYR A 277 -8.27 -0.85 26.35
CA TYR A 277 -8.06 -0.91 27.79
C TYR A 277 -7.06 0.15 28.28
N GLU A 278 -7.26 0.68 29.46
CA GLU A 278 -6.37 1.68 30.06
C GLU A 278 -4.90 1.21 30.06
N ALA A 279 -4.67 -0.06 30.37
CA ALA A 279 -3.34 -0.66 30.38
C ALA A 279 -2.68 -0.72 28.99
N GLN A 280 -3.47 -0.70 27.89
CA GLN A 280 -2.95 -0.70 26.52
C GLN A 280 -2.59 0.71 26.03
N ARG A 281 -3.20 1.77 26.60
CA ARG A 281 -3.03 3.15 26.11
C ARG A 281 -1.58 3.60 25.94
N PRO A 282 -0.63 3.27 26.83
CA PRO A 282 0.77 3.67 26.69
C PRO A 282 1.47 3.02 25.48
N PHE A 283 0.94 1.92 24.97
CA PHE A 283 1.50 1.17 23.84
C PHE A 283 0.88 1.55 22.49
N ILE A 284 -0.19 2.34 22.47
CA ILE A 284 -0.81 2.80 21.25
C ILE A 284 0.12 3.77 20.52
N LYS A 285 0.49 3.45 19.29
CA LYS A 285 1.30 4.27 18.39
C LYS A 285 0.65 4.31 17.03
N VAL A 286 0.09 5.45 16.67
CA VAL A 286 -0.39 5.73 15.32
C VAL A 286 0.48 6.85 14.75
N ARG A 287 1.17 6.59 13.65
CA ARG A 287 2.14 7.53 13.07
C ARG A 287 1.82 7.81 11.62
N LYS A 288 2.15 9.01 11.19
CA LYS A 288 2.07 9.39 9.79
C LYS A 288 3.25 8.81 9.02
N SER A 289 2.99 8.22 7.84
CA SER A 289 4.05 7.80 6.93
C SER A 289 4.95 8.98 6.54
N THR A 290 6.25 8.74 6.53
CA THR A 290 7.27 9.69 6.06
C THR A 290 7.86 9.29 4.71
N LEU A 291 7.48 8.13 4.17
CA LEU A 291 7.89 7.68 2.85
C LEU A 291 7.12 8.42 1.75
N ASN A 292 7.78 8.59 0.61
CA ASN A 292 7.21 9.22 -0.57
C ASN A 292 6.42 8.22 -1.45
N GLU A 293 6.01 8.65 -2.63
CA GLU A 293 5.27 7.86 -3.61
C GLU A 293 6.01 6.63 -4.17
N ASP A 294 7.32 6.51 -3.89
CA ASP A 294 8.13 5.37 -4.30
C ASP A 294 8.14 4.24 -3.26
N SER A 295 7.41 4.38 -2.16
CA SER A 295 7.37 3.37 -1.10
C SER A 295 6.99 1.98 -1.62
N GLY A 296 6.01 1.88 -2.52
CA GLY A 296 5.64 0.61 -3.14
C GLY A 296 6.79 -0.06 -3.92
N LEU A 297 7.62 0.74 -4.61
CA LEU A 297 8.81 0.24 -5.32
C LEU A 297 9.87 -0.26 -4.33
N ILE A 298 10.10 0.43 -3.22
CA ILE A 298 11.02 -0.03 -2.17
C ILE A 298 10.55 -1.35 -1.57
N GLY A 299 9.24 -1.47 -1.27
CA GLY A 299 8.66 -2.71 -0.77
C GLY A 299 8.78 -3.86 -1.76
N ALA A 300 8.54 -3.61 -3.05
CA ALA A 300 8.68 -4.59 -4.11
C ALA A 300 10.13 -5.09 -4.26
N ALA A 301 11.11 -4.19 -4.24
CA ALA A 301 12.53 -4.56 -4.26
C ALA A 301 12.92 -5.39 -3.05
N TYR A 302 12.52 -4.97 -1.85
CA TYR A 302 12.82 -5.73 -0.63
C TYR A 302 12.18 -7.12 -0.65
N LEU A 303 10.97 -7.26 -1.18
CA LEU A 303 10.33 -8.56 -1.35
C LEU A 303 11.23 -9.51 -2.15
N ALA A 304 11.82 -9.04 -3.25
CA ALA A 304 12.74 -9.84 -4.06
C ALA A 304 14.03 -10.18 -3.30
N PHE A 305 14.61 -9.24 -2.56
CA PHE A 305 15.80 -9.50 -1.71
C PHE A 305 15.52 -10.53 -0.61
N SER A 306 14.32 -10.51 -0.01
CA SER A 306 13.96 -11.32 1.17
C SER A 306 13.64 -12.78 0.84
N LYS A 307 13.51 -13.17 -0.43
CA LYS A 307 13.12 -14.51 -0.87
C LYS A 307 14.33 -15.46 -1.10
N ARG A 308 15.51 -15.02 -0.75
CA ARG A 308 16.76 -15.83 -0.83
C ARG A 308 17.08 -16.57 0.44
#